data_d4f2b5c9946596d10b2737d7a5cf38fe
#
_entry.id   d4f2b5c9946596d10b2737d7a5cf38fe
#
_cell.length_a   1.000
_cell.length_b   1.000
_cell.length_c   1.000
_cell.angle_alpha   90.00
_cell.angle_beta   90.00
_cell.angle_gamma   90.00
#
_symmetry.space_group_name_H-M   'P 1'
#
loop_
_entity.id
_entity.type
_entity.pdbx_description
1 polymer ?
#
loop_
_entity_poly.entity_id
_entity_poly.type
_entity_poly.pdbx_seq_one_letter_code
_entity_poly.pdbx_strand_id
1 'polypeptide(L)'
;MALEFTLNHAAPASAECDCVIVGAYADQTLSPAAQALDAASGGRLSALVSRGDVGGKTGATTLLHDVPGVTAPRVLVVGLGEPAKFGVPQYLKAVGDSSRALKSGVNRHALFTLSEIEVKGRDAAWNIRQAVITADHAAYRYTATLGKKKPEAQGLATLAIAGTDTQALTQGQAIAAGVQHARELGNLPPNLCTPAYLAESSVAFAQAHAGAEAEILEEAQMEALGMGSLLAVARGSANRPRLVVLKWNNGGDAKPYVLVGKGITFDTGGVNLKTQGGIEEMKYDMCGGANVIGTFVAAVTAKLPLNLVVVVPAVENAIDGNAYRPSDVITAMSGKTIEVGNTDAEGRLILCDALTYAQRFEPAALVDVATLTGACVVALGHQTAGLMTKHDDLANELLAAGEHVFDRAWRLPLWDEYQPMLDSSFADVYNIGGRWAGAITAGCFLSRFTEGQRWAHLDIAGVASDEGKRGMATGRPVGLLSQWLLDQVGRAHVAG
;
A
#
# COMPACT_ATOMS: atom_id res chain seq x y z
N MET A 1 -6.81 17.51 9.19
CA MET A 1 -7.71 16.55 9.87
C MET A 1 -7.95 15.42 8.90
N ALA A 2 -7.94 14.17 9.36
CA ALA A 2 -8.33 13.01 8.57
C ALA A 2 -9.81 13.12 8.20
N LEU A 3 -10.21 12.55 7.07
CA LEU A 3 -11.60 12.48 6.65
C LEU A 3 -12.34 11.47 7.54
N GLU A 4 -13.46 11.87 8.10
CA GLU A 4 -14.33 10.99 8.90
C GLU A 4 -15.35 10.29 8.02
N PHE A 5 -15.62 9.01 8.30
CA PHE A 5 -16.58 8.20 7.55
C PHE A 5 -17.67 7.68 8.47
N THR A 6 -18.92 7.77 8.01
CA THR A 6 -20.11 7.25 8.70
C THR A 6 -21.02 6.52 7.70
N LEU A 7 -21.97 5.74 8.19
CA LEU A 7 -23.07 5.23 7.35
C LEU A 7 -24.27 6.15 7.45
N ASN A 8 -25.02 6.26 6.37
CA ASN A 8 -26.27 7.03 6.32
C ASN A 8 -27.31 6.30 5.46
N HIS A 9 -28.55 6.29 5.94
CA HIS A 9 -29.72 5.66 5.29
C HIS A 9 -30.78 6.68 4.90
N ALA A 10 -30.53 7.97 5.08
CA ALA A 10 -31.48 9.01 4.71
C ALA A 10 -31.74 8.99 3.21
N ALA A 11 -32.97 9.26 2.83
CA ALA A 11 -33.30 9.46 1.42
C ALA A 11 -32.48 10.64 0.86
N PRO A 12 -31.89 10.53 -0.33
CA PRO A 12 -30.97 11.54 -0.87
C PRO A 12 -31.55 12.94 -0.92
N ALA A 13 -32.86 13.09 -1.20
CA ALA A 13 -33.53 14.38 -1.28
C ALA A 13 -33.70 15.10 0.06
N SER A 14 -33.80 14.36 1.16
CA SER A 14 -34.00 14.89 2.52
C SER A 14 -32.73 14.83 3.38
N ALA A 15 -31.59 14.47 2.82
CA ALA A 15 -30.35 14.36 3.57
C ALA A 15 -29.88 15.73 4.08
N GLU A 16 -29.66 15.83 5.40
CA GLU A 16 -29.12 17.03 6.04
C GLU A 16 -27.58 17.02 5.94
N CYS A 17 -27.06 17.55 4.85
CA CYS A 17 -25.64 17.68 4.58
C CYS A 17 -25.36 18.87 3.65
N ASP A 18 -24.08 19.22 3.44
CA ASP A 18 -23.72 20.32 2.55
C ASP A 18 -23.81 19.94 1.08
N CYS A 19 -23.64 18.64 0.76
CA CYS A 19 -23.60 18.14 -0.62
C CYS A 19 -24.01 16.67 -0.68
N VAL A 20 -24.90 16.34 -1.63
CA VAL A 20 -25.21 14.95 -2.01
C VAL A 20 -24.46 14.60 -3.28
N ILE A 21 -23.75 13.48 -3.30
CA ILE A 21 -23.00 12.97 -4.44
C ILE A 21 -23.81 11.88 -5.14
N VAL A 22 -24.13 12.07 -6.41
CA VAL A 22 -24.92 11.15 -7.24
C VAL A 22 -24.26 10.92 -8.58
N GLY A 23 -24.72 9.95 -9.37
CA GLY A 23 -24.11 9.56 -10.64
C GLY A 23 -25.00 9.74 -11.86
N ALA A 24 -24.37 10.03 -13.02
CA ALA A 24 -25.01 10.01 -14.33
C ALA A 24 -24.12 9.25 -15.33
N TYR A 25 -24.76 8.38 -16.14
CA TYR A 25 -24.05 7.63 -17.19
C TYR A 25 -23.98 8.44 -18.50
N ALA A 26 -23.09 8.00 -19.39
CA ALA A 26 -22.87 8.65 -20.68
C ALA A 26 -24.08 8.56 -21.65
N ASP A 27 -24.93 7.57 -21.47
CA ASP A 27 -26.20 7.40 -22.21
C ASP A 27 -27.37 8.21 -21.61
N GLN A 28 -27.07 9.13 -20.68
CA GLN A 28 -28.01 9.98 -19.95
C GLN A 28 -28.82 9.26 -18.85
N THR A 29 -28.58 7.97 -18.59
CA THR A 29 -29.19 7.26 -17.48
C THR A 29 -28.66 7.79 -16.14
N LEU A 30 -29.56 8.03 -15.19
CA LEU A 30 -29.21 8.46 -13.84
C LEU A 30 -29.05 7.28 -12.88
N SER A 31 -28.13 7.39 -11.92
CA SER A 31 -28.04 6.42 -10.80
C SER A 31 -29.31 6.43 -9.95
N PRO A 32 -29.61 5.38 -9.15
CA PRO A 32 -30.84 5.32 -8.35
C PRO A 32 -31.06 6.57 -7.46
N ALA A 33 -30.03 7.02 -6.77
CA ALA A 33 -30.09 8.24 -5.98
C ALA A 33 -30.32 9.51 -6.83
N ALA A 34 -29.67 9.59 -8.01
CA ALA A 34 -29.89 10.70 -8.93
C ALA A 34 -31.32 10.72 -9.46
N GLN A 35 -31.94 9.56 -9.74
CA GLN A 35 -33.37 9.45 -10.11
C GLN A 35 -34.28 9.96 -9.00
N ALA A 36 -33.98 9.64 -7.73
CA ALA A 36 -34.74 10.14 -6.60
C ALA A 36 -34.66 11.68 -6.49
N LEU A 37 -33.47 12.25 -6.69
CA LEU A 37 -33.31 13.72 -6.73
C LEU A 37 -33.99 14.35 -7.95
N ASP A 38 -33.96 13.70 -9.09
CA ASP A 38 -34.63 14.17 -10.32
C ASP A 38 -36.15 14.23 -10.14
N ALA A 39 -36.73 13.17 -9.55
CA ALA A 39 -38.15 13.13 -9.21
C ALA A 39 -38.53 14.24 -8.21
N ALA A 40 -37.76 14.43 -7.13
CA ALA A 40 -37.98 15.47 -6.13
C ALA A 40 -37.87 16.88 -6.70
N SER A 41 -37.04 17.08 -7.72
CA SER A 41 -36.78 18.38 -8.38
C SER A 41 -37.62 18.64 -9.63
N GLY A 42 -38.62 17.79 -9.92
CA GLY A 42 -39.49 17.94 -11.11
C GLY A 42 -38.75 17.76 -12.45
N GLY A 43 -37.78 16.83 -12.50
CA GLY A 43 -37.04 16.51 -13.75
C GLY A 43 -35.83 17.43 -14.01
N ARG A 44 -35.33 18.13 -12.98
CA ARG A 44 -34.23 19.09 -13.13
C ARG A 44 -32.92 18.45 -13.57
N LEU A 45 -32.56 17.29 -13.01
CA LEU A 45 -31.31 16.61 -13.32
C LEU A 45 -31.35 16.05 -14.76
N SER A 46 -32.42 15.36 -15.11
CA SER A 46 -32.64 14.85 -16.48
C SER A 46 -32.55 15.96 -17.54
N ALA A 47 -33.17 17.12 -17.27
CA ALA A 47 -33.10 18.27 -18.15
C ALA A 47 -31.66 18.79 -18.34
N LEU A 48 -30.85 18.82 -17.30
CA LEU A 48 -29.43 19.25 -17.36
C LEU A 48 -28.57 18.25 -18.13
N VAL A 49 -28.78 16.94 -17.90
CA VAL A 49 -28.07 15.87 -18.61
C VAL A 49 -28.40 15.88 -20.08
N SER A 50 -29.69 16.00 -20.45
CA SER A 50 -30.14 16.02 -21.84
C SER A 50 -29.62 17.22 -22.64
N ARG A 51 -29.38 18.36 -21.99
CA ARG A 51 -28.78 19.55 -22.61
C ARG A 51 -27.26 19.48 -22.69
N GLY A 52 -26.62 18.50 -22.04
CA GLY A 52 -25.17 18.37 -21.97
C GLY A 52 -24.48 19.25 -20.92
N ASP A 53 -25.26 19.92 -20.03
CA ASP A 53 -24.71 20.71 -18.90
C ASP A 53 -24.05 19.79 -17.85
N VAL A 54 -24.51 18.54 -17.77
CA VAL A 54 -23.96 17.49 -16.92
C VAL A 54 -23.41 16.37 -17.80
N GLY A 55 -22.10 16.15 -17.73
CA GLY A 55 -21.42 15.14 -18.55
C GLY A 55 -21.38 13.76 -17.89
N GLY A 56 -21.67 12.70 -18.68
CA GLY A 56 -21.60 11.31 -18.22
C GLY A 56 -20.21 10.66 -18.34
N LYS A 57 -19.16 11.37 -18.80
CA LYS A 57 -17.80 10.83 -18.91
C LYS A 57 -17.27 10.43 -17.53
N THR A 58 -16.68 9.23 -17.43
CA THR A 58 -16.16 8.71 -16.16
C THR A 58 -15.29 9.72 -15.40
N GLY A 59 -15.69 10.06 -14.19
CA GLY A 59 -14.98 10.98 -13.31
C GLY A 59 -15.23 12.48 -13.59
N ALA A 60 -15.99 12.84 -14.62
CA ALA A 60 -16.44 14.23 -14.78
C ALA A 60 -17.33 14.63 -13.61
N THR A 61 -17.15 15.84 -13.06
CA THR A 61 -17.92 16.32 -11.93
C THR A 61 -18.62 17.63 -12.27
N THR A 62 -19.89 17.75 -11.92
CA THR A 62 -20.67 18.98 -12.05
C THR A 62 -21.35 19.29 -10.73
N LEU A 63 -21.05 20.46 -10.15
CA LEU A 63 -21.67 20.91 -8.90
C LEU A 63 -22.88 21.77 -9.22
N LEU A 64 -24.05 21.32 -8.76
CA LEU A 64 -25.32 22.04 -8.87
C LEU A 64 -25.63 22.72 -7.54
N HIS A 65 -26.23 23.90 -7.59
CA HIS A 65 -26.65 24.66 -6.41
C HIS A 65 -28.17 24.74 -6.38
N ASP A 66 -28.74 24.76 -5.17
CA ASP A 66 -30.14 25.04 -4.89
C ASP A 66 -31.11 24.25 -5.77
N VAL A 67 -30.89 22.92 -5.84
CA VAL A 67 -31.77 22.02 -6.62
C VAL A 67 -33.14 21.96 -5.92
N PRO A 68 -34.25 22.32 -6.59
CA PRO A 68 -35.58 22.34 -5.99
C PRO A 68 -35.95 20.97 -5.38
N GLY A 69 -36.57 20.96 -4.22
CA GLY A 69 -37.01 19.72 -3.55
C GLY A 69 -35.90 18.90 -2.90
N VAL A 70 -34.66 19.40 -2.92
CA VAL A 70 -33.49 18.77 -2.27
C VAL A 70 -33.06 19.63 -1.07
N THR A 71 -32.92 19.03 0.11
CA THR A 71 -32.58 19.74 1.36
C THR A 71 -31.12 20.24 1.31
N ALA A 72 -30.20 19.42 0.82
CA ALA A 72 -28.79 19.81 0.68
C ALA A 72 -28.63 20.99 -0.29
N PRO A 73 -27.88 22.05 0.08
CA PRO A 73 -27.70 23.23 -0.78
C PRO A 73 -26.93 22.92 -2.07
N ARG A 74 -26.29 21.74 -2.16
CA ARG A 74 -25.51 21.35 -3.35
C ARG A 74 -25.73 19.89 -3.70
N VAL A 75 -25.64 19.61 -5.00
CA VAL A 75 -25.62 18.24 -5.54
C VAL A 75 -24.41 18.13 -6.48
N LEU A 76 -23.52 17.19 -6.18
CA LEU A 76 -22.39 16.86 -7.07
C LEU A 76 -22.80 15.69 -7.95
N VAL A 77 -22.96 15.93 -9.23
CA VAL A 77 -23.21 14.86 -10.20
C VAL A 77 -21.88 14.38 -10.77
N VAL A 78 -21.66 13.07 -10.70
CA VAL A 78 -20.42 12.40 -11.14
C VAL A 78 -20.70 11.55 -12.38
N GLY A 79 -19.93 11.75 -13.43
CA GLY A 79 -19.98 10.92 -14.62
C GLY A 79 -19.49 9.51 -14.36
N LEU A 80 -20.29 8.51 -14.74
CA LEU A 80 -20.01 7.08 -14.53
C LEU A 80 -19.46 6.39 -15.79
N GLY A 81 -19.50 7.04 -16.95
CA GLY A 81 -19.12 6.47 -18.24
C GLY A 81 -20.25 5.66 -18.88
N GLU A 82 -19.91 4.82 -19.84
CA GLU A 82 -20.87 3.95 -20.50
C GLU A 82 -21.35 2.83 -19.55
N PRO A 83 -22.67 2.60 -19.39
CA PRO A 83 -23.18 1.56 -18.46
C PRO A 83 -22.59 0.19 -18.73
N ALA A 84 -22.48 -0.21 -20.01
CA ALA A 84 -21.95 -1.53 -20.40
C ALA A 84 -20.47 -1.73 -20.02
N LYS A 85 -19.71 -0.65 -19.81
CA LYS A 85 -18.30 -0.67 -19.42
C LYS A 85 -18.08 -0.32 -17.94
N PHE A 86 -19.16 -0.07 -17.20
CA PHE A 86 -19.03 0.28 -15.78
C PHE A 86 -18.60 -0.92 -14.96
N GLY A 87 -17.49 -0.77 -14.25
CA GLY A 87 -16.88 -1.80 -13.43
C GLY A 87 -15.95 -1.18 -12.38
N VAL A 88 -15.05 -1.99 -11.82
CA VAL A 88 -14.13 -1.58 -10.75
C VAL A 88 -13.35 -0.29 -11.09
N PRO A 89 -12.67 -0.17 -12.25
CA PRO A 89 -11.89 1.04 -12.54
C PRO A 89 -12.75 2.31 -12.60
N GLN A 90 -13.95 2.22 -13.19
CA GLN A 90 -14.88 3.35 -13.31
C GLN A 90 -15.42 3.77 -11.94
N TYR A 91 -15.77 2.79 -11.10
CA TYR A 91 -16.22 3.03 -9.73
C TYR A 91 -15.15 3.75 -8.91
N LEU A 92 -13.94 3.20 -8.84
CA LEU A 92 -12.83 3.80 -8.08
C LEU A 92 -12.48 5.20 -8.59
N LYS A 93 -12.52 5.41 -9.91
CA LYS A 93 -12.32 6.73 -10.50
C LYS A 93 -13.42 7.70 -10.10
N ALA A 94 -14.70 7.31 -10.14
CA ALA A 94 -15.81 8.15 -9.72
C ALA A 94 -15.72 8.54 -8.23
N VAL A 95 -15.38 7.60 -7.36
CA VAL A 95 -15.11 7.87 -5.93
C VAL A 95 -13.96 8.86 -5.76
N GLY A 96 -12.83 8.61 -6.40
CA GLY A 96 -11.65 9.46 -6.26
C GLY A 96 -11.88 10.87 -6.80
N ASP A 97 -12.55 11.03 -7.95
CA ASP A 97 -12.79 12.35 -8.56
C ASP A 97 -13.83 13.15 -7.79
N SER A 98 -14.91 12.51 -7.29
CA SER A 98 -15.87 13.17 -6.40
C SER A 98 -15.22 13.69 -5.12
N SER A 99 -14.36 12.88 -4.49
CA SER A 99 -13.64 13.28 -3.29
C SER A 99 -12.65 14.42 -3.56
N ARG A 100 -11.94 14.39 -4.69
CA ARG A 100 -11.06 15.49 -5.12
C ARG A 100 -11.82 16.78 -5.36
N ALA A 101 -13.01 16.71 -5.99
CA ALA A 101 -13.85 17.88 -6.24
C ALA A 101 -14.28 18.59 -4.95
N LEU A 102 -14.44 17.85 -3.84
CA LEU A 102 -14.83 18.38 -2.55
C LEU A 102 -13.66 18.58 -1.56
N LYS A 103 -12.42 18.28 -1.99
CA LYS A 103 -11.21 18.39 -1.15
C LYS A 103 -10.94 19.80 -0.64
N SER A 104 -11.47 20.81 -1.32
CA SER A 104 -11.36 22.21 -0.95
C SER A 104 -12.73 22.89 -1.07
N GLY A 105 -12.87 24.07 -0.47
CA GLY A 105 -14.11 24.84 -0.51
C GLY A 105 -14.98 24.66 0.73
N VAL A 106 -16.27 24.98 0.60
CA VAL A 106 -17.20 25.16 1.73
C VAL A 106 -17.93 23.89 2.19
N ASN A 107 -17.85 22.80 1.40
CA ASN A 107 -18.53 21.56 1.73
C ASN A 107 -17.77 20.83 2.84
N ARG A 108 -18.38 20.74 4.01
CA ARG A 108 -17.83 20.06 5.19
C ARG A 108 -18.36 18.63 5.35
N HIS A 109 -19.63 18.42 5.02
CA HIS A 109 -20.34 17.18 5.19
C HIS A 109 -21.00 16.79 3.88
N ALA A 110 -20.71 15.59 3.37
CA ALA A 110 -21.31 15.09 2.14
C ALA A 110 -21.91 13.70 2.33
N LEU A 111 -22.98 13.40 1.58
CA LEU A 111 -23.58 12.08 1.44
C LEU A 111 -23.11 11.46 0.11
N PHE A 112 -22.42 10.33 0.17
CA PHE A 112 -21.95 9.57 -0.97
C PHE A 112 -22.91 8.42 -1.27
N THR A 113 -23.62 8.48 -2.38
CA THR A 113 -24.64 7.48 -2.74
C THR A 113 -24.19 6.49 -3.81
N LEU A 114 -22.97 6.65 -4.39
CA LEU A 114 -22.49 5.75 -5.43
C LEU A 114 -22.15 4.35 -4.88
N SER A 115 -22.09 4.17 -3.56
CA SER A 115 -21.97 2.86 -2.91
C SER A 115 -23.14 1.91 -3.17
N GLU A 116 -24.30 2.46 -3.59
CA GLU A 116 -25.51 1.70 -3.93
C GLU A 116 -25.56 1.23 -5.39
N ILE A 117 -24.59 1.65 -6.22
CA ILE A 117 -24.54 1.27 -7.63
C ILE A 117 -23.98 -0.15 -7.77
N GLU A 118 -24.58 -0.96 -8.62
CA GLU A 118 -24.06 -2.28 -8.93
C GLU A 118 -22.70 -2.19 -9.63
N VAL A 119 -21.68 -2.82 -9.04
CA VAL A 119 -20.35 -2.99 -9.65
C VAL A 119 -20.18 -4.46 -10.00
N LYS A 120 -19.99 -4.76 -11.30
CA LYS A 120 -19.92 -6.14 -11.80
C LYS A 120 -18.92 -6.99 -11.01
N GLY A 121 -19.41 -8.11 -10.44
CA GLY A 121 -18.61 -9.07 -9.68
C GLY A 121 -18.16 -8.55 -8.30
N ARG A 122 -18.86 -7.56 -7.76
CA ARG A 122 -18.65 -7.01 -6.41
C ARG A 122 -19.97 -6.91 -5.65
N ASP A 123 -19.89 -6.97 -4.33
CA ASP A 123 -21.04 -6.81 -3.43
C ASP A 123 -21.10 -5.41 -2.81
N ALA A 124 -22.18 -5.13 -2.09
CA ALA A 124 -22.36 -3.84 -1.42
C ALA A 124 -21.29 -3.57 -0.33
N ALA A 125 -20.81 -4.62 0.35
CA ALA A 125 -19.74 -4.52 1.33
C ALA A 125 -18.43 -4.04 0.67
N TRP A 126 -18.10 -4.58 -0.49
CA TRP A 126 -16.97 -4.13 -1.28
C TRP A 126 -17.12 -2.67 -1.70
N ASN A 127 -18.30 -2.25 -2.16
CA ASN A 127 -18.55 -0.87 -2.57
C ASN A 127 -18.29 0.11 -1.41
N ILE A 128 -18.84 -0.18 -0.23
CA ILE A 128 -18.63 0.65 0.99
C ILE A 128 -17.14 0.70 1.33
N ARG A 129 -16.48 -0.45 1.44
CA ARG A 129 -15.06 -0.55 1.80
C ARG A 129 -14.17 0.22 0.83
N GLN A 130 -14.38 0.05 -0.47
CA GLN A 130 -13.59 0.74 -1.49
C GLN A 130 -13.91 2.23 -1.60
N ALA A 131 -15.14 2.64 -1.33
CA ALA A 131 -15.50 4.05 -1.23
C ALA A 131 -14.68 4.75 -0.13
N VAL A 132 -14.58 4.16 1.05
CA VAL A 132 -13.79 4.69 2.18
C VAL A 132 -12.31 4.79 1.80
N ILE A 133 -11.70 3.68 1.37
CA ILE A 133 -10.26 3.63 1.04
C ILE A 133 -9.91 4.64 -0.06
N THR A 134 -10.71 4.68 -1.13
CA THR A 134 -10.43 5.54 -2.28
C THR A 134 -10.68 7.02 -1.97
N ALA A 135 -11.73 7.34 -1.19
CA ALA A 135 -12.02 8.71 -0.79
C ALA A 135 -10.94 9.25 0.16
N ASP A 136 -10.50 8.46 1.15
CA ASP A 136 -9.41 8.84 2.04
C ASP A 136 -8.11 9.08 1.26
N HIS A 137 -7.76 8.15 0.36
CA HIS A 137 -6.59 8.30 -0.50
C HIS A 137 -6.63 9.58 -1.35
N ALA A 138 -7.80 9.95 -1.90
CA ALA A 138 -7.99 11.16 -2.69
C ALA A 138 -7.96 12.44 -1.84
N ALA A 139 -8.42 12.36 -0.59
CA ALA A 139 -8.42 13.46 0.37
C ALA A 139 -7.05 13.72 1.00
N TYR A 140 -6.14 12.76 0.96
CA TYR A 140 -4.81 12.83 1.58
C TYR A 140 -4.06 14.12 1.26
N ARG A 141 -3.41 14.69 2.28
CA ARG A 141 -2.55 15.88 2.18
C ARG A 141 -1.32 15.69 3.06
N TYR A 142 -0.15 15.65 2.45
CA TYR A 142 1.10 15.67 3.20
C TYR A 142 1.36 17.07 3.75
N THR A 143 1.58 17.18 5.04
CA THR A 143 1.82 18.47 5.72
C THR A 143 2.94 18.42 6.75
N ALA A 144 3.55 17.27 6.98
CA ALA A 144 4.51 17.05 8.08
C ALA A 144 5.70 18.02 8.05
N THR A 145 6.20 18.34 6.87
CA THR A 145 7.35 19.25 6.68
C THR A 145 6.99 20.64 6.15
N LEU A 146 5.67 20.91 5.99
CA LEU A 146 5.20 22.21 5.50
C LEU A 146 5.09 23.20 6.67
N GLY A 147 6.00 24.16 6.76
CA GLY A 147 5.95 25.23 7.75
C GLY A 147 4.83 26.25 7.46
N LYS A 148 5.18 27.43 6.95
CA LYS A 148 4.23 28.51 6.63
C LYS A 148 3.26 28.21 5.48
N LYS A 149 3.57 27.19 4.65
CA LYS A 149 2.72 26.75 3.52
C LYS A 149 1.69 25.69 3.91
N LYS A 150 1.58 25.35 5.21
CA LYS A 150 0.60 24.38 5.66
C LYS A 150 -0.81 24.87 5.29
N PRO A 151 -1.56 24.10 4.47
CA PRO A 151 -2.88 24.54 4.04
C PRO A 151 -3.84 24.60 5.23
N GLU A 152 -4.74 25.56 5.22
CA GLU A 152 -5.87 25.57 6.15
C GLU A 152 -6.73 24.34 5.97
N ALA A 153 -7.36 23.88 7.06
CA ALA A 153 -8.30 22.77 7.03
C ALA A 153 -9.61 23.19 6.38
N GLN A 154 -9.62 23.24 5.04
CA GLN A 154 -10.80 23.55 4.23
C GLN A 154 -11.27 22.31 3.46
N GLY A 155 -12.54 22.29 3.05
CA GLY A 155 -13.15 21.20 2.31
C GLY A 155 -13.71 20.11 3.21
N LEU A 156 -13.92 18.94 2.62
CA LEU A 156 -14.65 17.83 3.24
C LEU A 156 -14.03 17.37 4.57
N ALA A 157 -14.86 17.28 5.60
CA ALA A 157 -14.50 16.77 6.93
C ALA A 157 -15.14 15.41 7.19
N THR A 158 -16.40 15.22 6.76
CA THR A 158 -17.14 13.97 6.94
C THR A 158 -17.75 13.52 5.62
N LEU A 159 -17.57 12.25 5.27
CA LEU A 159 -18.23 11.59 4.16
C LEU A 159 -19.13 10.49 4.69
N ALA A 160 -20.44 10.71 4.65
CA ALA A 160 -21.43 9.70 4.96
C ALA A 160 -21.61 8.79 3.75
N ILE A 161 -21.41 7.49 3.92
CA ILE A 161 -21.57 6.48 2.86
C ILE A 161 -22.98 5.91 2.95
N ALA A 162 -23.70 5.93 1.83
CA ALA A 162 -25.02 5.28 1.77
C ALA A 162 -24.86 3.77 1.92
N GLY A 163 -25.56 3.16 2.88
CA GLY A 163 -25.48 1.73 3.15
C GLY A 163 -25.65 1.38 4.63
N THR A 164 -25.64 0.07 4.93
CA THR A 164 -25.93 -0.47 6.28
C THR A 164 -24.82 -1.32 6.88
N ASP A 165 -23.80 -1.68 6.08
CA ASP A 165 -22.77 -2.63 6.51
C ASP A 165 -21.69 -1.94 7.35
N THR A 166 -21.82 -2.03 8.66
CA THR A 166 -20.87 -1.47 9.64
C THR A 166 -19.52 -2.17 9.62
N GLN A 167 -19.49 -3.47 9.29
CA GLN A 167 -18.24 -4.23 9.19
C GLN A 167 -17.44 -3.76 7.99
N ALA A 168 -18.07 -3.60 6.83
CA ALA A 168 -17.42 -3.08 5.62
C ALA A 168 -16.87 -1.65 5.85
N LEU A 169 -17.63 -0.78 6.52
CA LEU A 169 -17.16 0.55 6.91
C LEU A 169 -15.91 0.46 7.79
N THR A 170 -15.96 -0.32 8.87
CA THR A 170 -14.84 -0.50 9.81
C THR A 170 -13.60 -1.04 9.13
N GLN A 171 -13.75 -2.06 8.27
CA GLN A 171 -12.64 -2.59 7.48
C GLN A 171 -12.08 -1.53 6.52
N GLY A 172 -12.94 -0.78 5.86
CA GLY A 172 -12.53 0.32 4.97
C GLY A 172 -11.70 1.38 5.70
N GLN A 173 -12.18 1.82 6.87
CA GLN A 173 -11.47 2.79 7.72
C GLN A 173 -10.11 2.26 8.20
N ALA A 174 -10.05 1.00 8.61
CA ALA A 174 -8.80 0.38 9.06
C ALA A 174 -7.77 0.26 7.94
N ILE A 175 -8.17 -0.16 6.74
CA ILE A 175 -7.29 -0.23 5.58
C ILE A 175 -6.85 1.17 5.15
N ALA A 176 -7.75 2.15 5.13
CA ALA A 176 -7.42 3.54 4.82
C ALA A 176 -6.40 4.11 5.82
N ALA A 177 -6.54 3.85 7.12
CA ALA A 177 -5.56 4.23 8.14
C ALA A 177 -4.19 3.57 7.88
N GLY A 178 -4.15 2.29 7.49
CA GLY A 178 -2.93 1.61 7.11
C GLY A 178 -2.25 2.21 5.88
N VAL A 179 -3.01 2.50 4.83
CA VAL A 179 -2.52 3.19 3.62
C VAL A 179 -1.98 4.57 3.96
N GLN A 180 -2.71 5.35 4.78
CA GLN A 180 -2.27 6.67 5.21
C GLN A 180 -0.98 6.60 6.02
N HIS A 181 -0.86 5.66 6.96
CA HIS A 181 0.36 5.46 7.76
C HIS A 181 1.57 5.14 6.88
N ALA A 182 1.41 4.22 5.92
CA ALA A 182 2.46 3.89 4.96
C ALA A 182 2.88 5.10 4.10
N ARG A 183 1.91 5.89 3.65
CA ARG A 183 2.16 7.12 2.88
C ARG A 183 2.87 8.19 3.70
N GLU A 184 2.50 8.38 4.96
CA GLU A 184 3.20 9.34 5.84
C GLU A 184 4.67 8.96 6.00
N LEU A 185 4.98 7.68 6.29
CA LEU A 185 6.35 7.20 6.41
C LEU A 185 7.14 7.40 5.11
N GLY A 186 6.58 6.98 3.96
CA GLY A 186 7.26 7.09 2.67
C GLY A 186 7.45 8.54 2.19
N ASN A 187 6.55 9.46 2.57
CA ASN A 187 6.65 10.86 2.16
C ASN A 187 7.61 11.69 3.01
N LEU A 188 7.92 11.26 4.23
CA LEU A 188 8.93 11.93 5.05
C LEU A 188 10.28 11.96 4.36
N PRO A 189 11.03 13.07 4.48
CA PRO A 189 12.39 13.12 3.97
C PRO A 189 13.33 12.24 4.82
N PRO A 190 14.45 11.73 4.25
CA PRO A 190 15.30 10.74 4.92
C PRO A 190 16.03 11.28 6.16
N ASN A 191 16.20 12.60 6.29
CA ASN A 191 16.70 13.20 7.51
C ASN A 191 15.72 13.16 8.69
N LEU A 192 14.46 12.83 8.44
CA LEU A 192 13.43 12.57 9.47
C LEU A 192 13.10 11.10 9.55
N CYS A 193 12.79 10.45 8.42
CA CYS A 193 12.49 9.02 8.38
C CYS A 193 13.78 8.19 8.37
N THR A 194 14.53 8.24 9.46
CA THR A 194 15.72 7.43 9.72
C THR A 194 15.35 6.02 10.20
N PRO A 195 16.28 5.05 10.27
CA PRO A 195 16.04 3.75 10.89
C PRO A 195 15.48 3.85 12.31
N ALA A 196 16.00 4.80 13.11
CA ALA A 196 15.52 5.06 14.47
C ALA A 196 14.06 5.55 14.46
N TYR A 197 13.70 6.48 13.57
CA TYR A 197 12.33 7.00 13.46
C TYR A 197 11.33 5.90 13.08
N LEU A 198 11.69 5.01 12.14
CA LEU A 198 10.85 3.85 11.78
C LEU A 198 10.60 2.96 13.00
N ALA A 199 11.62 2.70 13.80
CA ALA A 199 11.51 1.91 15.02
C ALA A 199 10.63 2.62 16.05
N GLU A 200 10.90 3.89 16.36
CA GLU A 200 10.18 4.69 17.34
C GLU A 200 8.69 4.85 17.00
N SER A 201 8.38 5.13 15.73
CA SER A 201 6.99 5.25 15.27
C SER A 201 6.23 3.93 15.36
N SER A 202 6.90 2.81 15.09
CA SER A 202 6.34 1.45 15.22
C SER A 202 6.06 1.10 16.68
N VAL A 203 6.98 1.41 17.58
CA VAL A 203 6.79 1.25 19.03
C VAL A 203 5.63 2.10 19.54
N ALA A 204 5.56 3.36 19.13
CA ALA A 204 4.48 4.26 19.53
C ALA A 204 3.11 3.74 19.07
N PHE A 205 3.01 3.21 17.86
CA PHE A 205 1.78 2.58 17.38
C PHE A 205 1.40 1.36 18.23
N ALA A 206 2.33 0.44 18.46
CA ALA A 206 2.06 -0.76 19.25
C ALA A 206 1.61 -0.44 20.67
N GLN A 207 2.27 0.52 21.33
CA GLN A 207 1.90 0.96 22.69
C GLN A 207 0.51 1.59 22.76
N ALA A 208 0.04 2.20 21.70
CA ALA A 208 -1.29 2.80 21.63
C ALA A 208 -2.42 1.78 21.39
N HIS A 209 -2.10 0.52 21.06
CA HIS A 209 -3.07 -0.50 20.66
C HIS A 209 -2.92 -1.78 21.47
N ALA A 210 -3.85 -2.07 22.36
CA ALA A 210 -3.84 -3.26 23.19
C ALA A 210 -3.79 -4.54 22.32
N GLY A 211 -2.88 -5.46 22.64
CA GLY A 211 -2.64 -6.69 21.90
C GLY A 211 -1.59 -6.58 20.78
N ALA A 212 -1.16 -5.37 20.44
CA ALA A 212 -0.01 -5.16 19.57
C ALA A 212 1.28 -5.07 20.40
N GLU A 213 2.35 -5.70 19.90
CA GLU A 213 3.66 -5.70 20.51
C GLU A 213 4.71 -5.21 19.50
N ALA A 214 5.75 -4.56 20.01
CA ALA A 214 6.91 -4.14 19.23
C ALA A 214 8.19 -4.55 19.92
N GLU A 215 9.11 -5.16 19.19
CA GLU A 215 10.46 -5.49 19.60
C GLU A 215 11.44 -4.85 18.62
N ILE A 216 12.44 -4.14 19.13
CA ILE A 216 13.47 -3.51 18.31
C ILE A 216 14.81 -4.14 18.63
N LEU A 217 15.45 -4.71 17.62
CA LEU A 217 16.82 -5.19 17.76
C LEU A 217 17.78 -4.08 17.34
N GLU A 218 18.70 -3.79 18.23
CA GLU A 218 19.83 -2.88 18.01
C GLU A 218 21.00 -3.63 17.36
N GLU A 219 21.99 -2.88 16.87
CA GLU A 219 23.16 -3.39 16.16
C GLU A 219 23.84 -4.55 16.87
N ALA A 220 24.12 -4.44 18.19
CA ALA A 220 24.77 -5.49 18.96
C ALA A 220 23.97 -6.82 19.03
N GLN A 221 22.62 -6.71 19.02
CA GLN A 221 21.76 -7.90 19.00
C GLN A 221 21.76 -8.55 17.60
N MET A 222 21.81 -7.74 16.54
CA MET A 222 21.94 -8.24 15.17
C MET A 222 23.30 -8.88 14.92
N GLU A 223 24.40 -8.32 15.51
CA GLU A 223 25.73 -8.92 15.49
C GLU A 223 25.73 -10.30 16.18
N ALA A 224 25.13 -10.39 17.36
CA ALA A 224 25.02 -11.64 18.11
C ALA A 224 24.22 -12.71 17.36
N LEU A 225 23.29 -12.32 16.50
CA LEU A 225 22.51 -13.20 15.63
C LEU A 225 23.22 -13.53 14.31
N GLY A 226 24.38 -12.94 14.04
CA GLY A 226 25.13 -13.17 12.80
C GLY A 226 24.53 -12.52 11.55
N MET A 227 23.79 -11.41 11.69
CA MET A 227 23.18 -10.66 10.57
C MET A 227 24.24 -9.85 9.78
N GLY A 228 25.28 -10.52 9.31
CA GLY A 228 26.43 -9.87 8.71
C GLY A 228 26.13 -9.22 7.37
N SER A 229 25.15 -9.70 6.62
CA SER A 229 24.73 -9.10 5.35
C SER A 229 24.03 -7.76 5.57
N LEU A 230 23.07 -7.69 6.49
CA LEU A 230 22.38 -6.44 6.88
C LEU A 230 23.38 -5.41 7.44
N LEU A 231 24.24 -5.85 8.36
CA LEU A 231 25.23 -4.99 8.99
C LEU A 231 26.28 -4.47 8.01
N ALA A 232 26.63 -5.24 6.97
CA ALA A 232 27.53 -4.76 5.93
C ALA A 232 26.95 -3.55 5.19
N VAL A 233 25.67 -3.58 4.83
CA VAL A 233 24.98 -2.43 4.20
C VAL A 233 25.00 -1.21 5.12
N ALA A 234 24.76 -1.40 6.41
CA ALA A 234 24.67 -0.33 7.40
C ALA A 234 26.00 0.41 7.66
N ARG A 235 27.15 -0.21 7.37
CA ARG A 235 28.47 0.28 7.78
C ARG A 235 28.79 1.70 7.27
N GLY A 236 28.29 2.08 6.09
CA GLY A 236 28.58 3.38 5.48
C GLY A 236 27.70 4.52 6.00
N SER A 237 26.84 4.31 6.99
CA SER A 237 25.94 5.33 7.52
C SER A 237 26.23 5.65 8.98
N ALA A 238 26.07 6.93 9.33
CA ALA A 238 26.01 7.37 10.73
C ALA A 238 24.69 7.00 11.41
N ASN A 239 23.62 6.75 10.64
CA ASN A 239 22.34 6.26 11.14
C ASN A 239 22.42 4.77 11.43
N ARG A 240 22.43 4.40 12.71
CA ARG A 240 22.54 3.00 13.12
C ARG A 240 21.33 2.18 12.68
N PRO A 241 21.52 0.93 12.23
CA PRO A 241 20.45 0.06 11.78
C PRO A 241 19.50 -0.31 12.92
N ARG A 242 18.28 -0.67 12.56
CA ARG A 242 17.24 -1.23 13.44
C ARG A 242 16.57 -2.41 12.75
N LEU A 243 16.33 -3.50 13.49
CA LEU A 243 15.38 -4.51 13.05
C LEU A 243 14.08 -4.31 13.83
N VAL A 244 13.04 -3.89 13.15
CA VAL A 244 11.71 -3.69 13.74
C VAL A 244 10.92 -4.98 13.62
N VAL A 245 10.39 -5.48 14.74
CA VAL A 245 9.52 -6.64 14.80
C VAL A 245 8.21 -6.25 15.47
N LEU A 246 7.10 -6.35 14.73
CA LEU A 246 5.75 -6.09 15.25
C LEU A 246 4.97 -7.38 15.31
N LYS A 247 4.20 -7.59 16.39
CA LYS A 247 3.38 -8.78 16.58
C LYS A 247 1.95 -8.41 16.92
N TRP A 248 1.01 -9.06 16.28
CA TRP A 248 -0.41 -9.03 16.57
C TRP A 248 -0.88 -10.45 16.83
N ASN A 249 -1.22 -10.77 18.07
CA ASN A 249 -1.56 -12.12 18.54
C ASN A 249 -3.06 -12.17 18.85
N ASN A 250 -3.91 -12.31 17.80
CA ASN A 250 -5.36 -12.34 17.94
C ASN A 250 -6.00 -13.59 17.29
N GLY A 251 -5.18 -14.52 16.83
CA GLY A 251 -5.59 -15.77 16.17
C GLY A 251 -5.43 -17.04 17.03
N GLY A 252 -5.26 -16.91 18.35
CA GLY A 252 -5.03 -18.05 19.24
C GLY A 252 -3.78 -18.84 18.86
N ASP A 253 -3.87 -20.17 18.79
CA ASP A 253 -2.75 -21.08 18.50
C ASP A 253 -2.42 -21.19 17.01
N ALA A 254 -3.08 -20.43 16.14
CA ALA A 254 -2.84 -20.48 14.69
C ALA A 254 -1.43 -19.96 14.37
N LYS A 255 -0.76 -20.58 13.38
CA LYS A 255 0.53 -20.08 12.87
C LYS A 255 0.37 -18.67 12.32
N PRO A 256 1.36 -17.76 12.59
CA PRO A 256 1.27 -16.40 12.09
C PRO A 256 1.47 -16.31 10.58
N TYR A 257 0.86 -15.31 9.96
CA TYR A 257 1.33 -14.78 8.69
C TYR A 257 2.50 -13.84 8.98
N VAL A 258 3.56 -13.91 8.18
CA VAL A 258 4.74 -13.06 8.40
C VAL A 258 4.97 -12.19 7.17
N LEU A 259 5.07 -10.88 7.38
CA LEU A 259 5.40 -9.91 6.34
C LEU A 259 6.78 -9.32 6.61
N VAL A 260 7.65 -9.33 5.61
CA VAL A 260 8.99 -8.70 5.70
C VAL A 260 9.03 -7.52 4.73
N GLY A 261 9.48 -6.35 5.17
CA GLY A 261 9.50 -5.15 4.34
C GLY A 261 10.88 -4.53 4.20
N LYS A 262 11.36 -4.28 2.97
CA LYS A 262 12.60 -3.52 2.73
C LYS A 262 12.48 -2.14 3.37
N GLY A 263 13.41 -1.81 4.28
CA GLY A 263 13.43 -0.57 5.03
C GLY A 263 14.70 0.27 4.77
N ILE A 264 15.11 0.42 3.51
CA ILE A 264 16.24 1.29 3.16
C ILE A 264 15.77 2.75 3.22
N THR A 265 16.10 3.44 4.29
CA THR A 265 15.59 4.79 4.56
C THR A 265 16.13 5.86 3.60
N PHE A 266 17.30 5.62 3.04
CA PHE A 266 17.83 6.31 1.87
C PHE A 266 18.88 5.43 1.19
N ASP A 267 18.91 5.44 -0.13
CA ASP A 267 19.84 4.64 -0.93
C ASP A 267 20.69 5.51 -1.84
N THR A 268 21.96 5.65 -1.51
CA THR A 268 22.94 6.33 -2.37
C THR A 268 23.49 5.43 -3.49
N GLY A 269 23.23 4.10 -3.40
CA GLY A 269 23.91 3.07 -4.16
C GLY A 269 25.18 2.53 -3.49
N GLY A 270 25.58 3.09 -2.36
CA GLY A 270 26.86 2.78 -1.73
C GLY A 270 28.04 3.19 -2.59
N VAL A 271 29.14 2.41 -2.60
CA VAL A 271 30.32 2.67 -3.44
C VAL A 271 29.97 2.68 -4.93
N ASN A 272 28.99 1.88 -5.37
CA ASN A 272 28.38 1.97 -6.68
C ASN A 272 27.36 3.12 -6.74
N LEU A 273 27.85 4.35 -6.50
CA LEU A 273 27.03 5.55 -6.39
C LEU A 273 26.07 5.70 -7.57
N LYS A 274 24.82 6.01 -7.30
CA LYS A 274 23.82 6.33 -8.32
C LYS A 274 24.23 7.62 -9.05
N THR A 275 24.49 7.52 -10.35
CA THR A 275 25.00 8.63 -11.17
C THR A 275 23.95 9.25 -12.08
N GLN A 276 22.77 8.63 -12.18
CA GLN A 276 21.66 9.14 -12.97
C GLN A 276 20.70 9.94 -12.10
N GLY A 277 19.90 10.83 -12.71
CA GLY A 277 18.86 11.58 -11.99
C GLY A 277 17.88 10.66 -11.27
N GLY A 278 17.17 11.17 -10.25
CA GLY A 278 16.18 10.42 -9.48
C GLY A 278 16.71 9.91 -8.13
N ILE A 279 17.94 10.24 -7.73
CA ILE A 279 18.47 9.87 -6.41
C ILE A 279 17.60 10.45 -5.27
N GLU A 280 16.96 11.59 -5.48
CA GLU A 280 16.02 12.20 -4.53
C GLU A 280 14.77 11.35 -4.30
N GLU A 281 14.43 10.45 -5.22
CA GLU A 281 13.32 9.50 -5.09
C GLU A 281 13.70 8.28 -4.22
N MET A 282 14.98 8.10 -3.91
CA MET A 282 15.46 7.02 -3.05
C MET A 282 15.02 7.15 -1.58
N LYS A 283 14.36 8.24 -1.21
CA LYS A 283 13.60 8.32 0.04
C LYS A 283 12.43 7.31 0.09
N TYR A 284 11.94 6.85 -1.07
CA TYR A 284 10.88 5.85 -1.17
C TYR A 284 11.40 4.40 -1.08
N ASP A 285 12.70 4.21 -0.97
CA ASP A 285 13.30 2.88 -0.94
C ASP A 285 13.03 2.09 0.36
N MET A 286 12.39 2.71 1.30
CA MET A 286 11.84 2.13 2.52
C MET A 286 10.33 1.82 2.43
N CYS A 287 9.69 2.04 1.28
CA CYS A 287 8.25 1.83 1.14
C CYS A 287 7.83 0.36 1.30
N GLY A 288 8.73 -0.61 1.06
CA GLY A 288 8.49 -2.00 1.43
C GLY A 288 8.18 -2.13 2.92
N GLY A 289 9.05 -1.57 3.76
CA GLY A 289 8.87 -1.51 5.22
C GLY A 289 7.64 -0.71 5.63
N ALA A 290 7.45 0.47 5.04
CA ALA A 290 6.29 1.32 5.33
C ALA A 290 4.97 0.61 5.03
N ASN A 291 4.90 -0.16 3.94
CA ASN A 291 3.68 -0.84 3.51
C ASN A 291 3.35 -2.07 4.36
N VAL A 292 4.34 -2.84 4.81
CA VAL A 292 4.08 -3.95 5.75
C VAL A 292 3.69 -3.42 7.14
N ILE A 293 4.27 -2.29 7.60
CA ILE A 293 3.82 -1.57 8.81
C ILE A 293 2.38 -1.07 8.61
N GLY A 294 2.07 -0.46 7.46
CA GLY A 294 0.71 -0.01 7.13
C GLY A 294 -0.30 -1.16 7.12
N THR A 295 0.09 -2.34 6.61
CA THR A 295 -0.75 -3.54 6.66
C THR A 295 -0.96 -4.02 8.10
N PHE A 296 0.07 -3.94 8.95
CA PHE A 296 -0.04 -4.20 10.38
C PHE A 296 -1.02 -3.24 11.06
N VAL A 297 -0.91 -1.94 10.77
CA VAL A 297 -1.85 -0.90 11.25
C VAL A 297 -3.29 -1.26 10.86
N ALA A 298 -3.53 -1.65 9.60
CA ALA A 298 -4.84 -2.06 9.13
C ALA A 298 -5.38 -3.29 9.89
N ALA A 299 -4.55 -4.32 10.07
CA ALA A 299 -4.93 -5.56 10.76
C ALA A 299 -5.28 -5.32 12.24
N VAL A 300 -4.45 -4.54 12.95
CA VAL A 300 -4.66 -4.19 14.36
C VAL A 300 -5.91 -3.33 14.54
N THR A 301 -6.07 -2.29 13.69
CA THR A 301 -7.22 -1.36 13.75
C THR A 301 -8.54 -2.09 13.45
N ALA A 302 -8.54 -3.01 12.48
CA ALA A 302 -9.68 -3.88 12.18
C ALA A 302 -9.87 -5.01 13.21
N LYS A 303 -8.94 -5.20 14.14
CA LYS A 303 -8.92 -6.30 15.12
C LYS A 303 -9.06 -7.67 14.44
N LEU A 304 -8.32 -7.89 13.34
CA LEU A 304 -8.43 -9.13 12.59
C LEU A 304 -8.13 -10.34 13.49
N PRO A 305 -8.97 -11.39 13.48
CA PRO A 305 -8.78 -12.59 14.30
C PRO A 305 -7.74 -13.53 13.64
N LEU A 306 -6.48 -13.11 13.60
CA LEU A 306 -5.33 -13.84 13.10
C LEU A 306 -4.06 -13.42 13.84
N ASN A 307 -3.01 -14.22 13.70
CA ASN A 307 -1.66 -13.85 14.17
C ASN A 307 -0.86 -13.28 12.99
N LEU A 308 -0.26 -12.11 13.20
CA LEU A 308 0.54 -11.41 12.21
C LEU A 308 1.85 -10.96 12.82
N VAL A 309 2.95 -11.24 12.14
CA VAL A 309 4.27 -10.72 12.48
C VAL A 309 4.78 -9.88 11.31
N VAL A 310 5.33 -8.72 11.62
CA VAL A 310 5.99 -7.84 10.63
C VAL A 310 7.44 -7.66 11.02
N VAL A 311 8.35 -7.83 10.05
CA VAL A 311 9.79 -7.64 10.24
C VAL A 311 10.30 -6.61 9.24
N VAL A 312 10.95 -5.54 9.72
CA VAL A 312 11.51 -4.48 8.86
C VAL A 312 12.97 -4.26 9.21
N PRO A 313 13.90 -4.68 8.35
CA PRO A 313 15.30 -4.29 8.44
C PRO A 313 15.43 -2.82 7.99
N ALA A 314 15.49 -1.90 8.96
CA ALA A 314 15.61 -0.48 8.72
C ALA A 314 17.09 -0.08 8.68
N VAL A 315 17.58 0.33 7.50
CA VAL A 315 18.99 0.58 7.22
C VAL A 315 19.11 1.76 6.26
N GLU A 316 20.22 2.49 6.30
CA GLU A 316 20.58 3.50 5.30
C GLU A 316 21.82 3.02 4.53
N ASN A 317 21.74 2.99 3.18
CA ASN A 317 22.88 2.67 2.31
C ASN A 317 23.62 3.97 1.93
N ALA A 318 24.72 4.21 2.60
CA ALA A 318 25.51 5.44 2.42
C ALA A 318 26.98 5.12 2.17
N ILE A 319 27.77 6.17 1.82
CA ILE A 319 29.18 6.06 1.52
C ILE A 319 30.00 6.76 2.59
N ASP A 320 30.90 6.00 3.22
CA ASP A 320 31.98 6.56 4.04
C ASP A 320 33.21 5.62 3.97
N GLY A 321 34.21 5.89 4.82
CA GLY A 321 35.43 5.10 4.88
C GLY A 321 35.25 3.64 5.35
N ASN A 322 34.10 3.29 5.94
CA ASN A 322 33.76 1.96 6.45
C ASN A 322 32.80 1.20 5.52
N ALA A 323 32.30 1.85 4.46
CA ALA A 323 31.32 1.26 3.56
C ALA A 323 31.84 -0.08 2.95
N TYR A 324 30.93 -1.04 2.79
CA TYR A 324 31.25 -2.27 2.06
C TYR A 324 31.45 -2.00 0.56
N ARG A 325 32.14 -2.89 -0.12
CA ARG A 325 32.67 -2.65 -1.46
C ARG A 325 32.35 -3.80 -2.40
N PRO A 326 32.31 -3.59 -3.71
CA PRO A 326 32.40 -4.67 -4.68
C PRO A 326 33.60 -5.56 -4.40
N SER A 327 33.43 -6.86 -4.56
CA SER A 327 34.35 -7.97 -4.26
C SER A 327 34.52 -8.29 -2.75
N ASP A 328 33.89 -7.55 -1.84
CA ASP A 328 33.80 -8.01 -0.45
C ASP A 328 32.98 -9.32 -0.40
N VAL A 329 33.38 -10.25 0.44
CA VAL A 329 32.61 -11.45 0.78
C VAL A 329 32.05 -11.29 2.19
N ILE A 330 30.73 -11.30 2.29
CA ILE A 330 30.01 -11.12 3.56
C ILE A 330 29.29 -12.42 3.94
N THR A 331 29.03 -12.63 5.23
CA THR A 331 28.34 -13.83 5.71
C THR A 331 26.95 -13.43 6.22
N ALA A 332 25.91 -14.01 5.66
CA ALA A 332 24.54 -13.82 6.10
C ALA A 332 24.21 -14.60 7.37
N MET A 333 23.13 -14.25 8.05
CA MET A 333 22.60 -14.95 9.24
C MET A 333 22.39 -16.46 9.00
N SER A 334 22.05 -16.85 7.78
CA SER A 334 21.90 -18.25 7.37
C SER A 334 23.22 -19.03 7.33
N GLY A 335 24.37 -18.37 7.49
CA GLY A 335 25.70 -18.93 7.31
C GLY A 335 26.19 -18.93 5.85
N LYS A 336 25.33 -18.63 4.88
CA LYS A 336 25.73 -18.53 3.47
C LYS A 336 26.62 -17.30 3.27
N THR A 337 27.69 -17.48 2.46
CA THR A 337 28.57 -16.38 2.06
C THR A 337 28.07 -15.73 0.79
N ILE A 338 28.21 -14.41 0.69
CA ILE A 338 27.71 -13.59 -0.42
C ILE A 338 28.87 -12.75 -0.95
N GLU A 339 29.24 -12.93 -2.22
CA GLU A 339 30.13 -12.02 -2.92
C GLU A 339 29.34 -10.80 -3.38
N VAL A 340 29.80 -9.62 -2.99
CA VAL A 340 29.17 -8.34 -3.38
C VAL A 340 29.67 -7.94 -4.76
N GLY A 341 28.83 -7.98 -5.76
CA GLY A 341 29.15 -7.48 -7.10
C GLY A 341 28.71 -6.04 -7.32
N ASN A 342 27.67 -5.62 -6.60
CA ASN A 342 27.14 -4.25 -6.68
C ASN A 342 26.54 -3.85 -5.33
N THR A 343 27.01 -2.74 -4.78
CA THR A 343 26.51 -2.17 -3.52
C THR A 343 25.16 -1.45 -3.67
N ASP A 344 24.70 -1.18 -4.90
CA ASP A 344 23.35 -0.69 -5.24
C ASP A 344 22.32 -1.84 -5.36
N ALA A 345 22.70 -3.05 -4.97
CA ALA A 345 21.83 -4.20 -4.77
C ALA A 345 21.76 -4.58 -3.28
N GLU A 346 21.62 -3.61 -2.43
CA GLU A 346 21.63 -3.63 -0.97
C GLU A 346 20.33 -4.18 -0.38
N GLY A 347 19.20 -3.92 -1.03
CA GLY A 347 17.88 -4.33 -0.54
C GLY A 347 17.78 -5.83 -0.32
N ARG A 348 18.28 -6.64 -1.25
CA ARG A 348 18.31 -8.10 -1.08
C ARG A 348 19.28 -8.56 0.00
N LEU A 349 20.32 -7.78 0.28
CA LEU A 349 21.31 -8.09 1.34
C LEU A 349 20.72 -7.90 2.74
N ILE A 350 19.91 -6.87 2.96
CA ILE A 350 19.21 -6.71 4.24
C ILE A 350 18.03 -7.68 4.37
N LEU A 351 17.36 -7.99 3.24
CA LEU A 351 16.23 -8.90 3.24
C LEU A 351 16.63 -10.36 3.53
N CYS A 352 17.79 -10.84 3.04
CA CYS A 352 18.19 -12.22 3.26
C CYS A 352 18.36 -12.54 4.75
N ASP A 353 18.90 -11.61 5.54
CA ASP A 353 19.00 -11.77 7.01
C ASP A 353 17.63 -11.65 7.68
N ALA A 354 16.80 -10.69 7.27
CA ALA A 354 15.46 -10.50 7.81
C ALA A 354 14.54 -11.71 7.50
N LEU A 355 14.62 -12.27 6.30
CA LEU A 355 13.89 -13.49 5.90
C LEU A 355 14.35 -14.71 6.68
N THR A 356 15.66 -14.85 6.92
CA THR A 356 16.22 -15.91 7.77
C THR A 356 15.73 -15.75 9.21
N TYR A 357 15.73 -14.52 9.73
CA TYR A 357 15.21 -14.21 11.06
C TYR A 357 13.72 -14.54 11.20
N ALA A 358 12.93 -14.22 10.17
CA ALA A 358 11.49 -14.38 10.16
C ALA A 358 11.02 -15.84 10.27
N GLN A 359 11.85 -16.81 9.86
CA GLN A 359 11.53 -18.25 9.93
C GLN A 359 11.33 -18.77 11.34
N ARG A 360 11.92 -18.11 12.35
CA ARG A 360 11.74 -18.47 13.78
C ARG A 360 10.30 -18.42 14.27
N PHE A 361 9.44 -17.69 13.56
CA PHE A 361 8.01 -17.59 13.86
C PHE A 361 7.18 -18.73 13.27
N GLU A 362 7.81 -19.67 12.55
CA GLU A 362 7.13 -20.80 11.88
C GLU A 362 5.90 -20.38 11.06
N PRO A 363 6.05 -19.48 10.09
CA PRO A 363 4.93 -18.85 9.43
C PRO A 363 4.02 -19.81 8.66
N ALA A 364 2.71 -19.56 8.66
CA ALA A 364 1.77 -20.20 7.73
C ALA A 364 2.05 -19.76 6.28
N ALA A 365 2.47 -18.52 6.10
CA ALA A 365 3.03 -17.99 4.87
C ALA A 365 3.94 -16.79 5.19
N LEU A 366 5.00 -16.64 4.39
CA LEU A 366 5.99 -15.58 4.48
C LEU A 366 5.94 -14.75 3.20
N VAL A 367 5.66 -13.45 3.30
CA VAL A 367 5.63 -12.55 2.14
C VAL A 367 6.58 -11.40 2.37
N ASP A 368 7.50 -11.16 1.45
CA ASP A 368 8.31 -9.95 1.50
C ASP A 368 7.91 -8.92 0.45
N VAL A 369 8.12 -7.65 0.78
CA VAL A 369 7.72 -6.49 0.00
C VAL A 369 8.89 -5.54 -0.12
N ALA A 370 9.32 -5.23 -1.32
CA ALA A 370 10.49 -4.39 -1.53
C ALA A 370 10.41 -3.56 -2.80
N THR A 371 10.87 -2.32 -2.73
CA THR A 371 11.28 -1.50 -3.86
C THR A 371 12.63 -2.03 -4.36
N LEU A 372 12.60 -3.20 -5.03
CA LEU A 372 13.83 -3.97 -5.16
C LEU A 372 14.59 -3.69 -6.45
N THR A 373 13.89 -3.56 -7.58
CA THR A 373 14.59 -3.49 -8.86
C THR A 373 13.99 -2.49 -9.84
N GLY A 374 14.85 -1.66 -10.44
CA GLY A 374 14.48 -0.90 -11.63
C GLY A 374 14.09 -1.80 -12.81
N ALA A 375 14.58 -3.05 -12.84
CA ALA A 375 14.20 -4.02 -13.86
C ALA A 375 12.71 -4.39 -13.80
N CYS A 376 12.11 -4.42 -12.61
CA CYS A 376 10.68 -4.63 -12.44
C CYS A 376 9.88 -3.44 -13.04
N VAL A 377 10.34 -2.21 -12.79
CA VAL A 377 9.74 -1.01 -13.39
C VAL A 377 9.81 -1.05 -14.91
N VAL A 378 10.97 -1.43 -15.48
CA VAL A 378 11.13 -1.56 -16.94
C VAL A 378 10.19 -2.62 -17.53
N ALA A 379 9.95 -3.73 -16.81
CA ALA A 379 9.13 -4.83 -17.28
C ALA A 379 7.63 -4.55 -17.15
N LEU A 380 7.17 -3.94 -16.03
CA LEU A 380 5.76 -3.84 -15.65
C LEU A 380 5.24 -2.40 -15.56
N GLY A 381 6.11 -1.41 -15.67
CA GLY A 381 5.76 0.01 -15.50
C GLY A 381 5.26 0.31 -14.08
N HIS A 382 4.36 1.29 -13.96
CA HIS A 382 3.81 1.78 -12.68
C HIS A 382 2.40 1.27 -12.40
N GLN A 383 1.93 0.24 -13.11
CA GLN A 383 0.56 -0.24 -13.01
C GLN A 383 0.41 -1.42 -12.04
N THR A 384 1.42 -2.25 -11.92
CA THR A 384 1.34 -3.51 -11.19
C THR A 384 2.66 -3.86 -10.50
N ALA A 385 2.60 -4.51 -9.34
CA ALA A 385 3.77 -5.06 -8.66
C ALA A 385 4.22 -6.36 -9.33
N GLY A 386 5.49 -6.71 -9.21
CA GLY A 386 6.01 -8.02 -9.61
C GLY A 386 5.84 -9.03 -8.48
N LEU A 387 5.26 -10.19 -8.77
CA LEU A 387 5.10 -11.29 -7.81
C LEU A 387 5.99 -12.46 -8.23
N MET A 388 6.80 -12.97 -7.32
CA MET A 388 7.65 -14.13 -7.54
C MET A 388 7.51 -15.14 -6.41
N THR A 389 7.21 -16.39 -6.73
CA THR A 389 7.08 -17.50 -5.78
C THR A 389 7.12 -18.84 -6.51
N LYS A 390 7.61 -19.88 -5.83
CA LYS A 390 7.52 -21.30 -6.27
C LYS A 390 6.19 -21.96 -5.82
N HIS A 391 5.36 -21.30 -5.01
CA HIS A 391 4.10 -21.82 -4.46
C HIS A 391 2.92 -21.27 -5.26
N ASP A 392 2.34 -22.09 -6.13
CA ASP A 392 1.24 -21.69 -7.02
C ASP A 392 -0.02 -21.28 -6.26
N ASP A 393 -0.33 -21.95 -5.15
CA ASP A 393 -1.45 -21.63 -4.27
C ASP A 393 -1.29 -20.21 -3.68
N LEU A 394 -0.13 -19.88 -3.13
CA LEU A 394 0.16 -18.55 -2.59
C LEU A 394 0.14 -17.48 -3.69
N ALA A 395 0.69 -17.79 -4.87
CA ALA A 395 0.59 -16.89 -6.01
C ALA A 395 -0.85 -16.55 -6.36
N ASN A 396 -1.70 -17.57 -6.48
CA ASN A 396 -3.10 -17.40 -6.82
C ASN A 396 -3.87 -16.61 -5.75
N GLU A 397 -3.58 -16.83 -4.47
CA GLU A 397 -4.17 -16.07 -3.38
C GLU A 397 -3.84 -14.57 -3.47
N LEU A 398 -2.56 -14.23 -3.62
CA LEU A 398 -2.11 -12.84 -3.70
C LEU A 398 -2.61 -12.14 -4.97
N LEU A 399 -2.59 -12.83 -6.11
CA LEU A 399 -3.13 -12.30 -7.37
C LEU A 399 -4.63 -12.05 -7.28
N ALA A 400 -5.39 -13.00 -6.72
CA ALA A 400 -6.84 -12.85 -6.53
C ALA A 400 -7.18 -11.69 -5.59
N ALA A 401 -6.47 -11.56 -4.47
CA ALA A 401 -6.64 -10.45 -3.54
C ALA A 401 -6.36 -9.10 -4.22
N GLY A 402 -5.25 -8.99 -4.95
CA GLY A 402 -4.88 -7.79 -5.68
C GLY A 402 -5.89 -7.41 -6.77
N GLU A 403 -6.38 -8.37 -7.55
CA GLU A 403 -7.42 -8.14 -8.56
C GLU A 403 -8.77 -7.75 -7.91
N HIS A 404 -9.07 -8.33 -6.75
CA HIS A 404 -10.29 -8.00 -6.02
C HIS A 404 -10.37 -6.52 -5.64
N VAL A 405 -9.27 -5.94 -5.15
CA VAL A 405 -9.22 -4.54 -4.70
C VAL A 405 -8.58 -3.56 -5.70
N PHE A 406 -8.20 -4.06 -6.89
CA PHE A 406 -7.52 -3.28 -7.92
C PHE A 406 -6.15 -2.74 -7.53
N ASP A 407 -5.49 -3.41 -6.57
CA ASP A 407 -4.08 -3.20 -6.20
C ASP A 407 -3.25 -4.40 -6.69
N ARG A 408 -3.09 -4.47 -8.01
CA ARG A 408 -2.71 -5.67 -8.76
C ARG A 408 -1.23 -6.00 -8.69
N ALA A 409 -0.94 -7.30 -8.74
CA ALA A 409 0.38 -7.85 -9.00
C ALA A 409 0.36 -8.71 -10.28
N TRP A 410 1.53 -8.94 -10.87
CA TRP A 410 1.73 -9.83 -12.00
C TRP A 410 2.86 -10.81 -11.70
N ARG A 411 2.59 -12.10 -11.94
CA ARG A 411 3.57 -13.15 -11.62
C ARG A 411 4.69 -13.19 -12.65
N LEU A 412 5.93 -13.05 -12.20
CA LEU A 412 7.15 -13.29 -12.94
C LEU A 412 7.69 -14.69 -12.62
N PRO A 413 8.42 -15.33 -13.56
CA PRO A 413 8.97 -16.68 -13.34
C PRO A 413 10.02 -16.69 -12.23
N LEU A 414 10.10 -17.82 -11.52
CA LEU A 414 11.14 -18.08 -10.52
C LEU A 414 11.68 -19.51 -10.73
N TRP A 415 12.20 -19.77 -11.94
CA TRP A 415 12.66 -21.09 -12.35
C TRP A 415 14.11 -21.32 -11.98
N ASP A 416 14.48 -22.59 -11.81
CA ASP A 416 15.83 -22.97 -11.41
C ASP A 416 16.88 -22.66 -12.48
N GLU A 417 16.48 -22.52 -13.74
CA GLU A 417 17.34 -22.13 -14.86
C GLU A 417 17.96 -20.72 -14.71
N TYR A 418 17.38 -19.85 -13.88
CA TYR A 418 17.96 -18.54 -13.56
C TYR A 418 18.98 -18.59 -12.41
N GLN A 419 18.99 -19.66 -11.59
CA GLN A 419 19.87 -19.76 -10.43
C GLN A 419 21.37 -19.70 -10.77
N PRO A 420 21.86 -20.32 -11.87
CA PRO A 420 23.29 -20.24 -12.24
C PRO A 420 23.79 -18.82 -12.52
N MET A 421 22.89 -17.86 -12.81
CA MET A 421 23.27 -16.45 -12.99
C MET A 421 23.80 -15.81 -11.70
N LEU A 422 23.58 -16.44 -10.56
CA LEU A 422 24.01 -15.99 -9.23
C LEU A 422 25.21 -16.79 -8.68
N ASP A 423 25.84 -17.63 -9.49
CA ASP A 423 26.97 -18.42 -9.04
C ASP A 423 28.20 -17.52 -8.88
N SER A 424 28.97 -17.77 -7.82
CA SER A 424 30.23 -17.11 -7.52
C SER A 424 31.35 -18.13 -7.45
N SER A 425 32.56 -17.72 -7.86
CA SER A 425 33.78 -18.50 -7.65
C SER A 425 34.40 -18.30 -6.26
N PHE A 426 33.89 -17.33 -5.48
CA PHE A 426 34.50 -16.91 -4.20
C PHE A 426 33.56 -17.02 -3.00
N ALA A 427 32.25 -17.25 -3.25
CA ALA A 427 31.23 -17.35 -2.22
C ALA A 427 30.12 -18.32 -2.66
N ASP A 428 29.17 -18.61 -1.76
CA ASP A 428 28.02 -19.47 -2.07
C ASP A 428 27.05 -18.82 -3.05
N VAL A 429 27.03 -17.47 -3.12
CA VAL A 429 26.15 -16.71 -4.01
C VAL A 429 26.75 -15.36 -4.36
N TYR A 430 26.50 -14.90 -5.60
CA TYR A 430 26.79 -13.54 -6.04
C TYR A 430 25.54 -12.66 -5.88
N ASN A 431 25.69 -11.41 -5.44
CA ASN A 431 24.47 -10.63 -5.09
C ASN A 431 23.72 -10.08 -6.31
N ILE A 432 24.26 -10.18 -7.53
CA ILE A 432 23.59 -9.76 -8.77
C ILE A 432 23.71 -10.84 -9.87
N GLY A 433 22.67 -10.94 -10.72
CA GLY A 433 22.65 -11.88 -11.86
C GLY A 433 23.09 -11.25 -13.20
N GLY A 434 23.77 -10.09 -13.16
CA GLY A 434 24.18 -9.37 -14.36
C GLY A 434 23.03 -8.50 -14.94
N ARG A 435 23.15 -8.18 -16.25
CA ARG A 435 22.26 -7.21 -16.92
C ARG A 435 20.84 -7.74 -17.15
N TRP A 436 20.68 -9.05 -17.40
CA TRP A 436 19.42 -9.61 -17.86
C TRP A 436 18.58 -10.16 -16.71
N ALA A 437 17.26 -10.13 -16.87
CA ALA A 437 16.31 -10.69 -15.91
C ALA A 437 16.49 -10.18 -14.47
N GLY A 438 16.87 -8.91 -14.28
CA GLY A 438 17.28 -8.36 -12.98
C GLY A 438 16.24 -8.53 -11.85
N ALA A 439 14.94 -8.41 -12.15
CA ALA A 439 13.89 -8.67 -11.16
C ALA A 439 13.83 -10.16 -10.78
N ILE A 440 13.95 -11.04 -11.77
CA ILE A 440 13.88 -12.50 -11.58
C ILE A 440 15.11 -12.98 -10.79
N THR A 441 16.31 -12.53 -11.14
CA THR A 441 17.54 -12.92 -10.43
C THR A 441 17.56 -12.37 -8.99
N ALA A 442 16.93 -11.20 -8.73
CA ALA A 442 16.73 -10.71 -7.38
C ALA A 442 15.80 -11.64 -6.57
N GLY A 443 14.69 -12.08 -7.16
CA GLY A 443 13.81 -13.09 -6.56
C GLY A 443 14.54 -14.43 -6.35
N CYS A 444 15.35 -14.87 -7.31
CA CYS A 444 16.19 -16.07 -7.18
C CYS A 444 17.19 -15.95 -6.03
N PHE A 445 17.81 -14.80 -5.83
CA PHE A 445 18.68 -14.56 -4.68
C PHE A 445 17.90 -14.74 -3.37
N LEU A 446 16.76 -14.09 -3.20
CA LEU A 446 15.95 -14.19 -1.98
C LEU A 446 15.44 -15.62 -1.74
N SER A 447 15.14 -16.38 -2.81
CA SER A 447 14.66 -17.76 -2.70
C SER A 447 15.68 -18.70 -2.06
N ARG A 448 17.00 -18.42 -2.19
CA ARG A 448 18.06 -19.19 -1.51
C ARG A 448 18.05 -19.03 0.03
N PHE A 449 17.35 -18.05 0.54
CA PHE A 449 17.23 -17.77 1.98
C PHE A 449 15.83 -18.08 2.55
N THR A 450 14.94 -18.64 1.74
CA THR A 450 13.57 -19.00 2.11
C THR A 450 13.22 -20.45 1.79
N GLU A 451 14.25 -21.30 1.65
CA GLU A 451 14.08 -22.73 1.39
C GLU A 451 13.18 -23.39 2.45
N GLY A 452 12.22 -24.19 2.01
CA GLY A 452 11.25 -24.86 2.91
C GLY A 452 10.14 -23.96 3.43
N GLN A 453 10.11 -22.67 3.11
CA GLN A 453 9.06 -21.75 3.50
C GLN A 453 8.02 -21.60 2.38
N ARG A 454 6.74 -21.48 2.74
CA ARG A 454 5.67 -21.04 1.84
C ARG A 454 5.82 -19.54 1.64
N TRP A 455 6.69 -19.15 0.72
CA TRP A 455 7.19 -17.79 0.54
C TRP A 455 6.80 -17.16 -0.80
N ALA A 456 6.58 -15.84 -0.78
CA ALA A 456 6.42 -15.00 -1.97
C ALA A 456 7.13 -13.66 -1.79
N HIS A 457 7.66 -13.14 -2.90
CA HIS A 457 8.24 -11.79 -3.02
C HIS A 457 7.34 -10.88 -3.85
N LEU A 458 7.10 -9.67 -3.37
CA LEU A 458 6.46 -8.58 -4.09
C LEU A 458 7.47 -7.47 -4.38
N ASP A 459 7.89 -7.33 -5.63
CA ASP A 459 8.69 -6.18 -6.08
C ASP A 459 7.76 -5.02 -6.43
N ILE A 460 7.80 -3.99 -5.60
CA ILE A 460 6.92 -2.82 -5.66
C ILE A 460 7.63 -1.56 -6.20
N ALA A 461 8.83 -1.69 -6.77
CA ALA A 461 9.61 -0.55 -7.24
C ALA A 461 8.81 0.38 -8.18
N GLY A 462 7.93 -0.19 -9.02
CA GLY A 462 7.11 0.58 -9.94
C GLY A 462 5.83 1.18 -9.35
N VAL A 463 5.40 0.75 -8.16
CA VAL A 463 4.09 1.13 -7.61
C VAL A 463 4.15 1.83 -6.25
N ALA A 464 5.31 1.89 -5.63
CA ALA A 464 5.50 2.44 -4.30
C ALA A 464 5.29 3.96 -4.22
N SER A 465 5.57 4.67 -5.30
CA SER A 465 5.40 6.13 -5.41
C SER A 465 4.93 6.54 -6.79
N ASP A 466 4.31 7.71 -6.88
CA ASP A 466 4.06 8.39 -8.15
C ASP A 466 5.37 9.03 -8.65
N GLU A 467 5.57 9.08 -9.96
CA GLU A 467 6.77 9.66 -10.56
C GLU A 467 6.85 11.19 -10.46
N GLY A 468 8.08 11.69 -10.45
CA GLY A 468 8.43 13.09 -10.66
C GLY A 468 8.42 13.94 -9.40
N LYS A 469 8.77 15.21 -9.54
CA LYS A 469 8.98 16.17 -8.43
C LYS A 469 7.80 16.38 -7.48
N ARG A 470 6.59 15.98 -7.88
CA ARG A 470 5.36 16.06 -7.09
C ARG A 470 4.84 14.68 -6.71
N GLY A 471 5.58 13.64 -7.04
CA GLY A 471 5.24 12.27 -6.68
C GLY A 471 5.16 12.09 -5.18
N MET A 472 4.30 11.19 -4.77
CA MET A 472 4.09 10.83 -3.36
C MET A 472 4.03 9.32 -3.23
N ALA A 473 4.38 8.81 -2.06
CA ALA A 473 4.15 7.41 -1.71
C ALA A 473 2.67 7.06 -1.90
N THR A 474 2.42 5.93 -2.54
CA THR A 474 1.06 5.46 -2.86
C THR A 474 0.41 4.66 -1.73
N GLY A 475 1.23 4.02 -0.89
CA GLY A 475 0.80 3.03 0.10
C GLY A 475 0.51 1.65 -0.50
N ARG A 476 0.84 1.41 -1.77
CA ARG A 476 0.70 0.09 -2.41
C ARG A 476 1.88 -0.82 -2.02
N PRO A 477 1.63 -2.07 -1.62
CA PRO A 477 0.41 -2.86 -1.79
C PRO A 477 -0.38 -3.10 -0.48
N VAL A 478 -0.55 -2.12 0.39
CA VAL A 478 -1.36 -2.29 1.63
C VAL A 478 -2.76 -2.83 1.32
N GLY A 479 -3.38 -2.36 0.22
CA GLY A 479 -4.69 -2.83 -0.22
C GLY A 479 -4.70 -4.32 -0.53
N LEU A 480 -3.77 -4.79 -1.36
CA LEU A 480 -3.60 -6.21 -1.72
C LEU A 480 -3.36 -7.08 -0.47
N LEU A 481 -2.40 -6.69 0.37
CA LEU A 481 -2.03 -7.47 1.57
C LEU A 481 -3.16 -7.51 2.60
N SER A 482 -3.86 -6.40 2.82
CA SER A 482 -5.01 -6.36 3.73
C SER A 482 -6.16 -7.26 3.22
N GLN A 483 -6.43 -7.25 1.92
CA GLN A 483 -7.43 -8.13 1.34
C GLN A 483 -7.02 -9.60 1.46
N TRP A 484 -5.75 -9.91 1.16
CA TRP A 484 -5.23 -11.27 1.34
C TRP A 484 -5.40 -11.76 2.78
N LEU A 485 -5.11 -10.94 3.79
CA LEU A 485 -5.32 -11.30 5.21
C LEU A 485 -6.80 -11.48 5.55
N LEU A 486 -7.70 -10.64 5.01
CA LEU A 486 -9.15 -10.80 5.16
C LEU A 486 -9.64 -12.12 4.57
N ASP A 487 -9.10 -12.52 3.41
CA ASP A 487 -9.44 -13.79 2.75
C ASP A 487 -8.97 -15.00 3.59
N GLN A 488 -7.81 -14.90 4.28
CA GLN A 488 -7.34 -15.95 5.18
C GLN A 488 -8.27 -16.13 6.40
N VAL A 489 -8.75 -15.01 6.98
CA VAL A 489 -9.76 -15.06 8.06
C VAL A 489 -11.04 -15.74 7.58
N GLY A 490 -11.53 -15.39 6.39
CA GLY A 490 -12.72 -16.03 5.80
C GLY A 490 -12.56 -17.53 5.60
N ARG A 491 -11.40 -17.99 5.15
CA ARG A 491 -11.10 -19.43 4.97
C ARG A 491 -11.06 -20.20 6.28
N ALA A 492 -10.49 -19.61 7.33
CA ALA A 492 -10.43 -20.24 8.65
C ALA A 492 -11.83 -20.49 9.22
N HIS A 493 -12.78 -19.57 9.00
CA HIS A 493 -14.18 -19.72 9.43
C HIS A 493 -14.97 -20.78 8.65
N VAL A 494 -14.58 -21.11 7.42
CA VAL A 494 -15.24 -22.14 6.60
C VAL A 494 -14.70 -23.54 6.92
N ALA A 495 -13.48 -23.65 7.41
CA ALA A 495 -12.80 -24.92 7.71
C ALA A 495 -13.03 -25.42 9.16
N GLY A 496 -13.55 -24.60 10.07
CA GLY A 496 -13.90 -24.94 11.46
C GLY A 496 -15.40 -25.04 11.65
#